data_a2a649376894c6f98851f0bc13d78da9
#
_entry.id   a2a649376894c6f98851f0bc13d78da9
#
_cell.length_a   1.000
_cell.length_b   1.000
_cell.length_c   1.000
_cell.angle_alpha   90.00
_cell.angle_beta   90.00
_cell.angle_gamma   90.00
#
_symmetry.space_group_name_H-M   'P 1'
#
loop_
_entity.id
_entity.type
_entity.pdbx_description
1 polymer ?
#
loop_
_entity_poly.entity_id
_entity_poly.type
_entity_poly.pdbx_seq_one_letter_code
_entity_poly.pdbx_strand_id
1 'polypeptide(L)'
;GHPAAFIKRALFEGCLYTETLKIVSDWEFFVKKIVLESCSYRHVERVISIFNMQGISSVSLSLCEEEKKYILQGIFPPMILDSLQLAACLKKQPLFELFREMSKTHRFQKRVKPVLTFLLKLNNAFSMRK
;
A
#
# COMPACT_ATOMS: atom_id res chain seq x y z
N GLY A 1 9.31 1.34 -9.94
CA GLY A 1 8.60 0.83 -11.13
C GLY A 1 9.50 -0.07 -11.97
N HIS A 2 8.91 -0.96 -12.77
CA HIS A 2 9.61 -1.94 -13.62
C HIS A 2 10.68 -1.32 -14.54
N PRO A 3 10.47 -0.16 -15.17
CA PRO A 3 11.49 0.47 -16.02
C PRO A 3 12.79 0.86 -15.30
N ALA A 4 12.77 0.89 -13.98
CA ALA A 4 13.92 1.21 -13.14
C ALA A 4 14.41 0.00 -12.32
N ALA A 5 14.10 -1.25 -12.75
CA ALA A 5 14.47 -2.45 -12.03
C ALA A 5 15.39 -3.36 -12.88
N PHE A 6 16.48 -3.80 -12.29
CA PHE A 6 17.32 -4.90 -12.84
C PHE A 6 16.92 -6.20 -12.15
N ILE A 7 16.51 -7.18 -12.92
CA ILE A 7 15.99 -8.46 -12.44
C ILE A 7 16.95 -9.56 -12.83
N LYS A 8 17.37 -10.39 -11.88
CA LYS A 8 18.19 -11.56 -12.17
C LYS A 8 17.42 -12.53 -13.07
N ARG A 9 18.02 -13.01 -14.14
CA ARG A 9 17.41 -13.95 -15.08
C ARG A 9 16.85 -15.20 -14.39
N ALA A 10 17.54 -15.73 -13.40
CA ALA A 10 17.12 -16.90 -12.65
C ALA A 10 15.74 -16.74 -11.97
N LEU A 11 15.28 -15.51 -11.68
CA LEU A 11 13.94 -15.28 -11.12
C LEU A 11 12.81 -15.52 -12.11
N PHE A 12 13.11 -15.60 -13.40
CA PHE A 12 12.15 -15.92 -14.45
C PHE A 12 12.04 -17.43 -14.72
N GLU A 13 12.91 -18.25 -14.10
CA GLU A 13 12.83 -19.70 -14.21
C GLU A 13 11.56 -20.20 -13.51
N GLY A 14 10.63 -20.76 -14.29
CA GLY A 14 9.33 -21.24 -13.80
C GLY A 14 8.28 -20.16 -13.46
N CYS A 15 8.59 -18.87 -13.66
CA CYS A 15 7.64 -17.78 -13.41
C CYS A 15 7.88 -16.65 -14.41
N LEU A 16 7.10 -16.62 -15.47
CA LEU A 16 7.09 -15.52 -16.45
C LEU A 16 6.03 -14.49 -16.10
N TYR A 17 5.99 -13.39 -16.83
CA TYR A 17 4.90 -12.42 -16.77
C TYR A 17 3.58 -13.04 -17.24
N THR A 18 2.49 -12.68 -16.57
CA THR A 18 1.15 -13.15 -16.93
C THR A 18 0.64 -12.36 -18.14
N GLU A 19 0.56 -13.00 -19.30
CA GLU A 19 0.21 -12.37 -20.57
C GLU A 19 -1.26 -11.90 -20.65
N THR A 20 -2.14 -12.43 -19.80
CA THR A 20 -3.54 -12.03 -19.74
C THR A 20 -3.74 -10.67 -19.07
N LEU A 21 -2.76 -10.19 -18.31
CA LEU A 21 -2.77 -8.88 -17.67
C LEU A 21 -2.24 -7.82 -18.64
N LYS A 22 -2.98 -6.74 -18.81
CA LYS A 22 -2.65 -5.68 -19.78
C LYS A 22 -1.68 -4.64 -19.22
N ILE A 23 -1.72 -4.39 -17.90
CA ILE A 23 -0.99 -3.29 -17.29
C ILE A 23 -0.06 -3.75 -16.17
N VAL A 24 -0.51 -4.64 -15.27
CA VAL A 24 0.15 -4.90 -13.99
C VAL A 24 0.90 -6.23 -13.91
N SER A 25 1.22 -6.83 -15.02
CA SER A 25 1.92 -8.11 -15.10
C SER A 25 3.32 -8.06 -14.43
N ASP A 26 4.05 -6.97 -14.60
CA ASP A 26 5.32 -6.70 -13.91
C ASP A 26 5.14 -6.53 -12.41
N TRP A 27 4.10 -5.82 -12.00
CA TRP A 27 3.77 -5.63 -10.58
C TRP A 27 3.38 -6.96 -9.92
N GLU A 28 2.60 -7.82 -10.60
CA GLU A 28 2.27 -9.16 -10.14
C GLU A 28 3.53 -9.99 -9.91
N PHE A 29 4.47 -9.96 -10.86
CA PHE A 29 5.74 -10.65 -10.74
C PHE A 29 6.50 -10.21 -9.49
N PHE A 30 6.60 -8.90 -9.22
CA PHE A 30 7.25 -8.40 -8.02
C PHE A 30 6.52 -8.82 -6.73
N VAL A 31 5.19 -8.83 -6.71
CA VAL A 31 4.43 -9.33 -5.56
C VAL A 31 4.76 -10.80 -5.30
N LYS A 32 4.75 -11.65 -6.32
CA LYS A 32 5.11 -13.05 -6.18
C LYS A 32 6.54 -13.24 -5.66
N LYS A 33 7.51 -12.60 -6.31
CA LYS A 33 8.93 -12.80 -5.97
C LYS A 33 9.33 -12.17 -4.64
N ILE A 34 8.89 -10.96 -4.35
CA ILE A 34 9.32 -10.23 -3.14
C ILE A 34 8.46 -10.60 -1.94
N VAL A 35 7.12 -10.63 -2.09
CA VAL A 35 6.22 -10.81 -0.95
C VAL A 35 6.02 -12.29 -0.63
N LEU A 36 5.79 -13.16 -1.63
CA LEU A 36 5.50 -14.57 -1.39
C LEU A 36 6.78 -15.41 -1.29
N GLU A 37 7.74 -15.19 -2.18
CA GLU A 37 8.98 -15.97 -2.23
C GLU A 37 10.12 -15.33 -1.43
N SER A 38 9.90 -14.13 -0.85
CA SER A 38 10.88 -13.41 -0.02
C SER A 38 12.23 -13.20 -0.71
N CYS A 39 12.24 -13.00 -2.02
CA CYS A 39 13.49 -12.74 -2.73
C CYS A 39 14.11 -11.43 -2.26
N SER A 40 15.43 -11.41 -2.12
CA SER A 40 16.16 -10.21 -1.71
C SER A 40 16.16 -9.16 -2.81
N TYR A 41 16.04 -7.89 -2.43
CA TYR A 41 16.20 -6.76 -3.33
C TYR A 41 17.09 -5.68 -2.71
N ARG A 42 17.66 -4.83 -3.56
CA ARG A 42 18.47 -3.71 -3.14
C ARG A 42 17.98 -2.43 -3.82
N HIS A 43 17.70 -1.40 -3.03
CA HIS A 43 17.42 -0.07 -3.55
C HIS A 43 18.73 0.64 -3.91
N VAL A 44 18.72 1.34 -5.06
CA VAL A 44 19.85 2.16 -5.52
C VAL A 44 19.33 3.58 -5.74
N GLU A 45 19.89 4.54 -5.01
CA GLU A 45 19.53 5.97 -5.10
C GLU A 45 20.16 6.61 -6.35
N ARG A 46 19.71 6.19 -7.52
CA ARG A 46 20.12 6.74 -8.81
C ARG A 46 18.97 6.76 -9.79
N VAL A 47 18.93 7.75 -10.66
CA VAL A 47 18.03 7.75 -11.81
C VAL A 47 18.54 6.71 -12.80
N ILE A 48 17.78 5.63 -12.98
CA ILE A 48 18.14 4.52 -13.89
C ILE A 48 17.45 4.69 -15.24
N SER A 49 16.23 5.22 -15.26
CA SER A 49 15.45 5.42 -16.47
C SER A 49 14.60 6.67 -16.40
N ILE A 50 14.36 7.25 -17.56
CA ILE A 50 13.36 8.33 -17.77
C ILE A 50 12.33 7.75 -18.73
N PHE A 51 11.06 7.82 -18.38
CA PHE A 51 9.99 7.27 -19.20
C PHE A 51 8.84 8.27 -19.40
N ASN A 52 8.14 8.13 -20.53
CA ASN A 52 7.02 8.96 -20.84
C ASN A 52 5.77 8.54 -20.06
N MET A 53 5.09 9.50 -19.42
CA MET A 53 3.85 9.28 -18.66
C MET A 53 2.59 9.08 -19.51
N GLN A 54 2.71 9.02 -20.84
CA GLN A 54 1.59 8.82 -21.76
C GLN A 54 1.29 7.34 -22.06
N GLY A 55 1.91 6.42 -21.33
CA GLY A 55 1.67 4.98 -21.47
C GLY A 55 0.30 4.55 -20.95
N ILE A 56 -0.15 3.34 -21.37
CA ILE A 56 -1.44 2.76 -20.99
C ILE A 56 -1.66 2.70 -19.47
N SER A 57 -0.62 2.45 -18.70
CA SER A 57 -0.66 2.41 -17.22
C SER A 57 -0.95 3.77 -16.58
N SER A 58 -0.64 4.86 -17.26
CA SER A 58 -0.92 6.23 -16.79
C SER A 58 -2.30 6.72 -17.19
N VAL A 59 -2.84 6.21 -18.30
CA VAL A 59 -4.13 6.64 -18.86
C VAL A 59 -5.29 5.80 -18.34
N SER A 60 -5.08 4.49 -18.14
CA SER A 60 -6.13 3.55 -17.75
C SER A 60 -6.03 3.16 -16.27
N LEU A 61 -6.22 4.14 -15.36
CA LEU A 61 -6.11 3.92 -13.92
C LEU A 61 -7.14 2.93 -13.39
N SER A 62 -8.38 2.94 -13.90
CA SER A 62 -9.44 1.99 -13.48
C SER A 62 -9.03 0.55 -13.77
N LEU A 63 -8.56 0.26 -14.98
CA LEU A 63 -8.12 -1.07 -15.35
C LEU A 63 -6.91 -1.52 -14.50
N CYS A 64 -5.99 -0.61 -14.21
CA CYS A 64 -4.84 -0.89 -13.34
C CYS A 64 -5.30 -1.32 -11.93
N GLU A 65 -6.27 -0.62 -11.34
CA GLU A 65 -6.81 -0.96 -10.02
C GLU A 65 -7.63 -2.26 -10.03
N GLU A 66 -8.40 -2.52 -11.08
CA GLU A 66 -9.14 -3.76 -11.24
C GLU A 66 -8.21 -4.98 -11.34
N GLU A 67 -7.17 -4.91 -12.18
CA GLU A 67 -6.19 -5.97 -12.30
C GLU A 67 -5.42 -6.21 -11.00
N LYS A 68 -5.00 -5.15 -10.28
CA LYS A 68 -4.37 -5.28 -8.95
C LYS A 68 -5.29 -5.95 -7.95
N LYS A 69 -6.57 -5.54 -7.91
CA LYS A 69 -7.56 -6.14 -7.02
C LYS A 69 -7.74 -7.62 -7.31
N TYR A 70 -7.87 -7.99 -8.59
CA TYR A 70 -7.99 -9.37 -9.03
C TYR A 70 -6.81 -10.23 -8.56
N ILE A 71 -5.56 -9.74 -8.78
CA ILE A 71 -4.34 -10.42 -8.35
C ILE A 71 -4.31 -10.58 -6.83
N LEU A 72 -4.58 -9.50 -6.08
CA LEU A 72 -4.54 -9.55 -4.62
C LEU A 72 -5.57 -10.52 -4.05
N GLN A 73 -6.78 -10.58 -4.63
CA GLN A 73 -7.82 -11.53 -4.23
C GLN A 73 -7.44 -12.98 -4.50
N GLY A 74 -6.65 -13.24 -5.54
CA GLY A 74 -6.11 -14.58 -5.81
C GLY A 74 -4.96 -14.99 -4.90
N ILE A 75 -4.25 -14.02 -4.30
CA ILE A 75 -3.05 -14.27 -3.49
C ILE A 75 -3.35 -14.28 -1.99
N PHE A 76 -4.20 -13.36 -1.52
CA PHE A 76 -4.42 -13.13 -0.09
C PHE A 76 -5.86 -13.44 0.32
N PRO A 77 -6.05 -14.03 1.52
CA PRO A 77 -7.36 -14.16 2.12
C PRO A 77 -8.06 -12.80 2.30
N PRO A 78 -9.41 -12.75 2.21
CA PRO A 78 -10.17 -11.49 2.33
C PRO A 78 -9.83 -10.70 3.60
N MET A 79 -9.68 -11.36 4.74
CA MET A 79 -9.33 -10.72 6.02
C MET A 79 -8.00 -9.94 5.95
N ILE A 80 -7.01 -10.43 5.20
CA ILE A 80 -5.73 -9.74 5.00
C ILE A 80 -5.94 -8.50 4.12
N LEU A 81 -6.74 -8.63 3.06
CA LEU A 81 -7.05 -7.51 2.17
C LEU A 81 -7.81 -6.39 2.90
N ASP A 82 -8.80 -6.74 3.71
CA ASP A 82 -9.54 -5.78 4.54
C ASP A 82 -8.62 -5.05 5.52
N SER A 83 -7.70 -5.78 6.16
CA SER A 83 -6.72 -5.21 7.06
C SER A 83 -5.76 -4.24 6.36
N LEU A 84 -5.30 -4.58 5.15
CA LEU A 84 -4.44 -3.72 4.34
C LEU A 84 -5.18 -2.47 3.87
N GLN A 85 -6.44 -2.60 3.47
CA GLN A 85 -7.29 -1.48 3.07
C GLN A 85 -7.56 -0.55 4.25
N LEU A 86 -7.89 -1.08 5.42
CA LEU A 86 -8.04 -0.30 6.64
C LEU A 86 -6.76 0.46 6.98
N ALA A 87 -5.61 -0.21 6.94
CA ALA A 87 -4.33 0.43 7.20
C ALA A 87 -4.02 1.54 6.19
N ALA A 88 -4.35 1.35 4.91
CA ALA A 88 -4.17 2.37 3.88
C ALA A 88 -5.10 3.58 4.10
N CYS A 89 -6.35 3.35 4.51
CA CYS A 89 -7.29 4.40 4.88
C CYS A 89 -6.81 5.20 6.11
N LEU A 90 -6.33 4.50 7.14
CA LEU A 90 -5.81 5.14 8.35
C LEU A 90 -4.59 6.03 8.05
N LYS A 91 -3.67 5.55 7.20
CA LYS A 91 -2.48 6.33 6.79
C LYS A 91 -2.81 7.65 6.09
N LYS A 92 -3.97 7.75 5.44
CA LYS A 92 -4.43 8.98 4.78
C LYS A 92 -5.06 9.98 5.75
N GLN A 93 -5.33 9.59 7.01
CA GLN A 93 -5.94 10.51 7.98
C GLN A 93 -4.92 11.54 8.47
N PRO A 94 -5.31 12.82 8.60
CA PRO A 94 -4.40 13.91 9.01
C PRO A 94 -3.70 13.66 10.34
N LEU A 95 -4.36 12.93 11.25
CA LEU A 95 -3.84 12.63 12.58
C LEU A 95 -3.05 11.31 12.66
N PHE A 96 -2.85 10.60 11.55
CA PHE A 96 -2.22 9.27 11.55
C PHE A 96 -0.82 9.32 12.17
N GLU A 97 0.02 10.27 11.75
CA GLU A 97 1.38 10.40 12.27
C GLU A 97 1.38 10.71 13.78
N LEU A 98 0.46 11.56 14.22
CA LEU A 98 0.31 11.85 15.63
C LEU A 98 -0.08 10.60 16.44
N PHE A 99 -1.03 9.80 15.95
CA PHE A 99 -1.38 8.52 16.58
C PHE A 99 -0.22 7.54 16.58
N ARG A 100 0.54 7.46 15.51
CA ARG A 100 1.72 6.61 15.41
C ARG A 100 2.78 6.99 16.46
N GLU A 101 3.06 8.28 16.63
CA GLU A 101 4.00 8.74 17.66
C GLU A 101 3.47 8.47 19.08
N MET A 102 2.19 8.73 19.31
CA MET A 102 1.54 8.44 20.61
C MET A 102 1.58 6.95 20.96
N SER A 103 1.51 6.05 19.96
CA SER A 103 1.50 4.59 20.18
C SER A 103 2.84 4.04 20.67
N LYS A 104 3.96 4.75 20.49
CA LYS A 104 5.30 4.32 20.89
C LYS A 104 5.50 4.23 22.41
N THR A 105 4.73 5.00 23.19
CA THR A 105 4.93 5.10 24.64
C THR A 105 3.64 4.94 25.42
N HIS A 106 3.48 3.82 26.08
CA HIS A 106 2.28 3.50 26.87
C HIS A 106 1.97 4.54 27.99
N ARG A 107 3.00 5.07 28.63
CA ARG A 107 2.84 6.15 29.64
C ARG A 107 2.22 7.41 29.05
N PHE A 108 2.60 7.76 27.84
CA PHE A 108 2.05 8.93 27.13
C PHE A 108 0.60 8.69 26.72
N GLN A 109 0.25 7.50 26.24
CA GLN A 109 -1.13 7.14 25.92
C GLN A 109 -2.08 7.31 27.12
N LYS A 110 -1.67 6.85 28.31
CA LYS A 110 -2.46 6.99 29.55
C LYS A 110 -2.75 8.47 29.90
N ARG A 111 -1.79 9.36 29.65
CA ARG A 111 -1.95 10.80 29.93
C ARG A 111 -2.84 11.50 28.93
N VAL A 112 -2.75 11.13 27.65
CA VAL A 112 -3.47 11.78 26.55
C VAL A 112 -4.91 11.26 26.42
N LYS A 113 -5.18 10.02 26.79
CA LYS A 113 -6.51 9.40 26.70
C LYS A 113 -7.63 10.25 27.33
N PRO A 114 -7.55 10.75 28.57
CA PRO A 114 -8.62 11.54 29.16
C PRO A 114 -8.84 12.86 28.43
N VAL A 115 -7.77 13.50 27.95
CA VAL A 115 -7.86 14.75 27.18
C VAL A 115 -8.58 14.54 25.85
N LEU A 116 -8.19 13.51 25.08
CA LEU A 116 -8.87 13.17 23.84
C LEU A 116 -10.32 12.78 24.06
N THR A 117 -10.61 12.02 25.10
CA THR A 117 -12.00 11.63 25.45
C THR A 117 -12.85 12.86 25.76
N PHE A 118 -12.32 13.83 26.48
CA PHE A 118 -12.99 15.08 26.78
C PHE A 118 -13.26 15.90 25.50
N LEU A 119 -12.27 16.07 24.64
CA LEU A 119 -12.41 16.77 23.36
C LEU A 119 -13.46 16.13 22.45
N LEU A 120 -13.48 14.78 22.37
CA LEU A 120 -14.49 14.05 21.59
C LEU A 120 -15.90 14.27 22.14
N LYS A 121 -16.07 14.26 23.47
CA LYS A 121 -17.38 14.56 24.11
C LYS A 121 -17.84 15.98 23.80
N LEU A 122 -16.95 16.95 23.85
CA LEU A 122 -17.27 18.33 23.45
C LEU A 122 -17.71 18.42 22.01
N ASN A 123 -16.95 17.84 21.09
CA ASN A 123 -17.27 17.84 19.65
C ASN A 123 -18.65 17.21 19.39
N ASN A 124 -18.95 16.09 20.02
CA ASN A 124 -20.25 15.43 19.87
C ASN A 124 -21.40 16.29 20.43
N ALA A 125 -21.20 16.97 21.55
CA ALA A 125 -22.18 17.89 22.13
C ALA A 125 -22.47 19.10 21.21
N PHE A 126 -21.45 19.61 20.50
CA PHE A 126 -21.63 20.69 19.52
C PHE A 126 -22.28 20.18 18.22
N SER A 127 -21.96 18.96 17.78
CA SER A 127 -22.53 18.38 16.56
C SER A 127 -24.02 18.03 16.68
N MET A 128 -24.51 17.74 17.88
CA MET A 128 -25.94 17.45 18.15
C MET A 128 -26.81 18.71 18.22
N ARG A 129 -26.23 19.91 18.17
CA ARG A 129 -26.95 21.20 18.20
C ARG A 129 -27.22 21.81 16.82
N LYS A 130 -26.85 21.13 15.76
CA LYS A 130 -27.18 21.46 14.37
C LYS A 130 -28.23 20.50 13.83
#